data_c1d1e26cb88e6d94fed8ce20271272d7
#
_entry.id   c1d1e26cb88e6d94fed8ce20271272d7
#
_cell.length_a   1.000
_cell.length_b   1.000
_cell.length_c   1.000
_cell.angle_alpha   90.00
_cell.angle_beta   90.00
_cell.angle_gamma   90.00
#
_symmetry.space_group_name_H-M   'P 1'
#
loop_
_entity.id
_entity.type
_entity.pdbx_description
1 polymer ?
#
loop_
_entity_poly.entity_id
_entity_poly.type
_entity_poly.pdbx_seq_one_letter_code
_entity_poly.pdbx_strand_id
1 'polypeptide(L)'
;MKLYKYMPAESFEEYIIKGPTIRFTTPGDFNDPFDCMPAVYDFLNPEMRKNEAIAQHRERAIFIYNLIKPDIDFETFYQNFFANKEYEYYNCIKKLSLNIISNKKIINYMFSKLGIFSASRNNSNILMWSHYAGQHTGIAFSFNSDNEFFNKIPDDMARFKKVKYYRRRPKRVAEKFIDAEIFFTKSKDWEYEQEFRLMLPLVKQKYYIWEPGGNGVCKIPKTTINSIIFGCMC
;
A
#
# COMPACT_ATOMS: atom_id res chain seq x y z
N MET A 1 -3.08 -17.76 6.93
CA MET A 1 -3.97 -17.87 5.73
C MET A 1 -3.09 -18.02 4.50
N LYS A 2 -3.42 -18.97 3.57
CA LYS A 2 -2.66 -19.19 2.33
C LYS A 2 -3.02 -18.15 1.28
N LEU A 3 -1.99 -17.51 0.71
CA LEU A 3 -2.08 -16.50 -0.36
C LEU A 3 -1.17 -16.90 -1.52
N TYR A 4 -1.45 -16.34 -2.70
CA TYR A 4 -0.77 -16.66 -3.95
C TYR A 4 -0.28 -15.39 -4.64
N LYS A 5 0.95 -15.42 -5.14
CA LYS A 5 1.52 -14.38 -5.99
C LYS A 5 1.76 -14.94 -7.38
N TYR A 6 1.09 -14.34 -8.35
CA TYR A 6 1.25 -14.66 -9.77
C TYR A 6 2.39 -13.86 -10.37
N MET A 7 3.14 -14.45 -11.30
CA MET A 7 4.18 -13.77 -12.06
C MET A 7 4.50 -14.48 -13.38
N PRO A 8 5.00 -13.74 -14.39
CA PRO A 8 5.56 -14.32 -15.61
C PRO A 8 6.74 -15.25 -15.33
N ALA A 9 7.04 -16.19 -16.23
CA ALA A 9 8.11 -17.15 -16.07
C ALA A 9 9.50 -16.49 -15.92
N GLU A 10 9.77 -15.46 -16.71
CA GLU A 10 11.02 -14.70 -16.65
C GLU A 10 11.22 -14.04 -15.29
N SER A 11 10.15 -13.46 -14.74
CA SER A 11 10.18 -12.84 -13.41
C SER A 11 10.41 -13.89 -12.30
N PHE A 12 9.89 -15.10 -12.47
CA PHE A 12 10.11 -16.18 -11.51
C PHE A 12 11.57 -16.62 -11.52
N GLU A 13 12.17 -16.81 -12.67
CA GLU A 13 13.61 -17.15 -12.78
C GLU A 13 14.46 -16.06 -12.11
N GLU A 14 14.21 -14.81 -12.44
CA GLU A 14 15.02 -13.70 -11.95
C GLU A 14 14.85 -13.46 -10.45
N TYR A 15 13.61 -13.38 -9.98
CA TYR A 15 13.31 -12.90 -8.62
C TYR A 15 13.11 -14.02 -7.58
N ILE A 16 12.94 -15.27 -8.00
CA ILE A 16 12.73 -16.38 -7.07
C ILE A 16 13.84 -17.41 -7.15
N ILE A 17 14.24 -17.83 -8.35
CA ILE A 17 15.25 -18.91 -8.51
C ILE A 17 16.66 -18.38 -8.20
N LYS A 18 17.06 -17.26 -8.80
CA LYS A 18 18.40 -16.67 -8.63
C LYS A 18 18.63 -16.11 -7.23
N GLY A 19 17.57 -15.68 -6.57
CA GLY A 19 17.63 -15.20 -5.18
C GLY A 19 16.25 -14.72 -4.74
N PRO A 20 15.60 -15.41 -3.78
CA PRO A 20 14.21 -15.11 -3.46
C PRO A 20 14.00 -13.66 -3.04
N THR A 21 13.29 -12.92 -3.88
CA THR A 21 12.90 -11.54 -3.64
C THR A 21 11.42 -11.34 -3.97
N ILE A 22 10.82 -10.36 -3.34
CA ILE A 22 9.49 -9.88 -3.69
C ILE A 22 9.54 -8.36 -3.90
N ARG A 23 8.64 -7.87 -4.76
CA ARG A 23 8.52 -6.44 -5.03
C ARG A 23 7.29 -5.85 -4.34
N PHE A 24 7.51 -4.79 -3.59
CA PHE A 24 6.49 -3.88 -3.11
C PHE A 24 6.34 -2.75 -4.14
N THR A 25 5.23 -2.73 -4.82
CA THR A 25 4.94 -1.77 -5.89
C THR A 25 4.41 -0.48 -5.32
N THR A 26 4.86 0.67 -5.80
CA THR A 26 4.30 1.95 -5.37
C THR A 26 2.90 2.15 -5.96
N PRO A 27 1.99 2.86 -5.25
CA PRO A 27 0.63 3.10 -5.76
C PRO A 27 0.59 3.76 -7.14
N GLY A 28 1.61 4.56 -7.48
CA GLY A 28 1.70 5.21 -8.78
C GLY A 28 2.05 4.27 -9.95
N ASP A 29 2.57 3.07 -9.65
CA ASP A 29 2.99 2.07 -10.64
C ASP A 29 1.94 0.96 -10.83
N PHE A 30 0.75 1.10 -10.25
CA PHE A 30 -0.32 0.13 -10.47
C PHE A 30 -0.88 0.23 -11.88
N ASN A 31 -1.32 -0.92 -12.43
CA ASN A 31 -1.91 -1.03 -13.76
C ASN A 31 -3.29 -0.36 -13.87
N ASP A 32 -4.05 -0.28 -12.79
CA ASP A 32 -5.31 0.46 -12.74
C ASP A 32 -5.04 1.91 -12.27
N PRO A 33 -5.21 2.92 -13.15
CA PRO A 33 -4.99 4.32 -12.79
C PRO A 33 -5.96 4.85 -11.74
N PHE A 34 -6.99 4.08 -11.41
CA PHE A 34 -7.98 4.41 -10.40
C PHE A 34 -7.75 3.71 -9.07
N ASP A 35 -6.84 2.74 -9.03
CA ASP A 35 -6.45 2.07 -7.80
C ASP A 35 -5.75 3.05 -6.85
N CYS A 36 -6.02 2.94 -5.57
CA CYS A 36 -5.52 3.86 -4.55
C CYS A 36 -5.91 5.34 -4.75
N MET A 37 -6.83 5.64 -5.67
CA MET A 37 -7.26 7.00 -5.99
C MET A 37 -8.76 7.19 -5.71
N PRO A 38 -9.15 7.63 -4.51
CA PRO A 38 -10.56 7.86 -4.17
C PRO A 38 -11.13 9.04 -4.98
N ALA A 39 -12.45 9.03 -5.18
CA ALA A 39 -13.14 10.21 -5.65
C ALA A 39 -13.26 11.22 -4.51
N VAL A 40 -12.70 12.38 -4.68
CA VAL A 40 -12.83 13.49 -3.72
C VAL A 40 -14.02 14.34 -4.13
N TYR A 41 -15.00 14.47 -3.24
CA TYR A 41 -16.25 15.18 -3.54
C TYR A 41 -16.47 16.41 -2.71
N ASP A 42 -15.92 16.44 -1.51
CA ASP A 42 -16.14 17.54 -0.61
C ASP A 42 -14.83 18.05 -0.05
N PHE A 43 -14.75 19.35 0.03
CA PHE A 43 -13.60 20.07 0.53
C PHE A 43 -14.07 20.80 1.77
N LEU A 44 -14.04 20.15 2.87
CA LEU A 44 -14.43 20.67 4.16
C LEU A 44 -15.93 20.56 4.47
N ASN A 45 -16.20 19.88 5.53
CA ASN A 45 -17.39 20.13 6.32
C ASN A 45 -17.15 21.46 7.07
N PRO A 46 -17.87 22.56 6.74
CA PRO A 46 -17.72 23.84 7.46
C PRO A 46 -18.09 23.72 8.94
N GLU A 47 -18.80 22.65 9.34
CA GLU A 47 -19.17 22.35 10.72
C GLU A 47 -18.13 21.48 11.47
N MET A 48 -17.00 21.15 10.84
CA MET A 48 -15.95 20.39 11.50
C MET A 48 -15.44 21.12 12.72
N ARG A 49 -15.74 20.59 13.88
CA ARG A 49 -15.34 21.16 15.15
C ARG A 49 -13.82 21.16 15.24
N LYS A 50 -13.26 22.24 15.82
CA LYS A 50 -11.82 22.42 16.02
C LYS A 50 -11.15 21.18 16.62
N ASN A 51 -11.82 20.55 17.59
CA ASN A 51 -11.31 19.35 18.26
C ASN A 51 -11.22 18.12 17.34
N GLU A 52 -12.15 17.97 16.41
CA GLU A 52 -12.10 16.89 15.39
C GLU A 52 -10.97 17.14 14.40
N ALA A 53 -10.74 18.40 14.03
CA ALA A 53 -9.62 18.79 13.17
C ALA A 53 -8.28 18.50 13.84
N ILE A 54 -8.13 18.81 15.13
CA ILE A 54 -6.92 18.54 15.91
C ILE A 54 -6.69 17.02 16.04
N ALA A 55 -7.73 16.24 16.35
CA ALA A 55 -7.61 14.79 16.43
C ALA A 55 -7.16 14.18 15.11
N GLN A 56 -7.76 14.59 13.99
CA GLN A 56 -7.35 14.14 12.66
C GLN A 56 -5.94 14.62 12.27
N HIS A 57 -5.53 15.78 12.72
CA HIS A 57 -4.18 16.28 12.53
C HIS A 57 -3.16 15.38 13.23
N ARG A 58 -3.46 14.94 14.46
CA ARG A 58 -2.62 14.01 15.21
C ARG A 58 -2.56 12.62 14.56
N GLU A 59 -3.68 12.07 14.11
CA GLU A 59 -3.72 10.80 13.37
C GLU A 59 -2.87 10.86 12.09
N ARG A 60 -2.91 11.98 11.38
CA ARG A 60 -2.06 12.20 10.19
C ARG A 60 -0.60 12.32 10.52
N ALA A 61 -0.26 12.98 11.63
CA ALA A 61 1.11 13.06 12.10
C ALA A 61 1.64 11.66 12.45
N ILE A 62 0.84 10.80 13.10
CA ILE A 62 1.16 9.40 13.36
C ILE A 62 1.39 8.64 12.05
N PHE A 63 0.50 8.80 11.07
CA PHE A 63 0.67 8.17 9.76
C PHE A 63 1.97 8.60 9.08
N ILE A 64 2.24 9.91 9.05
CA ILE A 64 3.46 10.47 8.43
C ILE A 64 4.70 10.01 9.19
N TYR A 65 4.67 10.02 10.52
CA TYR A 65 5.75 9.53 11.37
C TYR A 65 6.09 8.07 11.07
N ASN A 66 5.06 7.21 10.99
CA ASN A 66 5.22 5.80 10.66
C ASN A 66 5.72 5.57 9.22
N LEU A 67 5.40 6.48 8.31
CA LEU A 67 5.84 6.45 6.93
C LEU A 67 7.32 6.84 6.77
N ILE A 68 7.73 7.92 7.45
CA ILE A 68 9.08 8.50 7.32
C ILE A 68 10.05 7.81 8.28
N LYS A 69 9.58 7.37 9.45
CA LYS A 69 10.37 6.82 10.56
C LYS A 69 11.62 7.64 10.84
N PRO A 70 11.48 8.88 11.32
CA PRO A 70 12.62 9.69 11.71
C PRO A 70 13.31 9.08 12.95
N ASP A 71 14.59 9.42 13.16
CA ASP A 71 15.39 8.93 14.29
C ASP A 71 15.05 9.62 15.63
N ILE A 72 13.83 10.14 15.78
CA ILE A 72 13.27 10.75 16.98
C ILE A 72 11.96 10.08 17.36
N ASP A 73 11.54 10.16 18.62
CA ASP A 73 10.23 9.64 19.06
C ASP A 73 9.06 10.46 18.51
N PHE A 74 7.87 9.85 18.53
CA PHE A 74 6.68 10.49 17.94
C PHE A 74 6.32 11.81 18.64
N GLU A 75 6.43 11.91 19.95
CA GLU A 75 6.03 13.13 20.66
C GLU A 75 6.96 14.29 20.32
N THR A 76 8.26 14.03 20.28
CA THR A 76 9.27 15.00 19.81
C THR A 76 9.02 15.41 18.35
N PHE A 77 8.71 14.43 17.48
CA PHE A 77 8.35 14.70 16.10
C PHE A 77 7.09 15.57 16.01
N TYR A 78 6.06 15.24 16.77
CA TYR A 78 4.80 15.98 16.78
C TYR A 78 4.99 17.42 17.25
N GLN A 79 5.68 17.62 18.36
CA GLN A 79 5.97 18.94 18.92
C GLN A 79 6.75 19.81 17.94
N ASN A 80 7.78 19.25 17.30
CA ASN A 80 8.64 20.01 16.40
C ASN A 80 7.97 20.42 15.08
N PHE A 81 7.10 19.55 14.55
CA PHE A 81 6.59 19.71 13.17
C PHE A 81 5.10 19.99 13.07
N PHE A 82 4.32 19.65 14.10
CA PHE A 82 2.86 19.64 14.02
C PHE A 82 2.15 20.46 15.10
N ALA A 83 2.57 20.41 16.37
CA ALA A 83 1.82 21.01 17.48
C ALA A 83 1.56 22.50 17.33
N ASN A 84 2.58 23.28 16.96
CA ASN A 84 2.45 24.71 16.74
C ASN A 84 1.66 25.10 15.48
N LYS A 85 1.28 24.11 14.67
CA LYS A 85 0.57 24.29 13.40
C LYS A 85 -0.86 23.83 13.43
N GLU A 86 -1.38 23.40 14.57
CA GLU A 86 -2.76 22.93 14.69
C GLU A 86 -3.78 23.95 14.21
N TYR A 87 -3.60 25.21 14.56
CA TYR A 87 -4.48 26.30 14.14
C TYR A 87 -4.23 26.70 12.67
N GLU A 88 -2.97 26.73 12.25
CA GLU A 88 -2.62 26.94 10.85
C GLU A 88 -3.12 25.77 10.00
N TYR A 89 -3.06 24.55 10.52
CA TYR A 89 -3.59 23.38 9.88
C TYR A 89 -5.10 23.48 9.67
N TYR A 90 -5.87 23.89 10.69
CA TYR A 90 -7.29 24.15 10.56
C TYR A 90 -7.59 25.19 9.47
N ASN A 91 -6.82 26.28 9.42
CA ASN A 91 -6.95 27.30 8.40
C ASN A 91 -6.38 26.86 7.04
N CYS A 92 -5.33 26.05 7.06
CA CYS A 92 -4.66 25.54 5.87
C CYS A 92 -5.42 24.38 5.23
N ILE A 93 -6.11 23.53 6.00
CA ILE A 93 -7.05 22.55 5.42
C ILE A 93 -8.07 23.28 4.57
N LYS A 94 -8.52 24.44 5.02
CA LYS A 94 -9.41 25.32 4.25
C LYS A 94 -8.83 25.74 2.89
N LYS A 95 -7.53 25.92 2.79
CA LYS A 95 -6.82 26.32 1.56
C LYS A 95 -6.16 25.14 0.83
N LEU A 96 -5.69 24.13 1.57
CA LEU A 96 -4.84 23.04 1.07
C LEU A 96 -5.65 21.89 0.46
N SER A 97 -6.88 21.68 0.89
CA SER A 97 -7.74 20.65 0.30
C SER A 97 -7.87 20.83 -1.21
N LEU A 98 -7.97 22.08 -1.68
CA LEU A 98 -7.98 22.39 -3.12
C LEU A 98 -6.60 22.17 -3.78
N ASN A 99 -5.50 22.49 -3.08
CA ASN A 99 -4.16 22.42 -3.66
C ASN A 99 -3.49 21.05 -3.58
N ILE A 100 -3.76 20.24 -2.55
CA ILE A 100 -3.12 18.90 -2.42
C ILE A 100 -3.69 17.96 -3.48
N ILE A 101 -5.00 17.98 -3.69
CA ILE A 101 -5.66 17.10 -4.67
C ILE A 101 -5.35 17.53 -6.09
N SER A 102 -5.18 18.82 -6.33
CA SER A 102 -4.71 19.37 -7.60
C SER A 102 -3.19 19.23 -7.79
N ASN A 103 -2.42 19.07 -6.70
CA ASN A 103 -0.97 18.96 -6.79
C ASN A 103 -0.51 17.49 -6.86
N LYS A 104 -0.57 16.93 -8.08
CA LYS A 104 -0.06 15.59 -8.38
C LYS A 104 1.37 15.34 -7.85
N LYS A 105 2.21 16.37 -7.74
CA LYS A 105 3.59 16.22 -7.23
C LYS A 105 3.63 15.79 -5.77
N ILE A 106 2.78 16.37 -4.92
CA ILE A 106 2.71 16.00 -3.50
C ILE A 106 2.19 14.57 -3.34
N ILE A 107 1.11 14.23 -4.03
CA ILE A 107 0.53 12.87 -4.00
C ILE A 107 1.55 11.85 -4.50
N ASN A 108 2.18 12.11 -5.64
CA ASN A 108 3.19 11.22 -6.21
C ASN A 108 4.40 11.07 -5.27
N TYR A 109 4.84 12.14 -4.62
CA TYR A 109 5.90 12.06 -3.62
C TYR A 109 5.51 11.18 -2.43
N MET A 110 4.31 11.34 -1.89
CA MET A 110 3.83 10.51 -0.78
C MET A 110 3.69 9.04 -1.21
N PHE A 111 3.12 8.79 -2.38
CA PHE A 111 2.96 7.45 -2.92
C PHE A 111 4.29 6.77 -3.22
N SER A 112 5.31 7.52 -3.66
CA SER A 112 6.65 6.98 -3.88
C SER A 112 7.35 6.47 -2.63
N LYS A 113 6.84 6.81 -1.43
CA LYS A 113 7.37 6.34 -0.14
C LYS A 113 6.64 5.11 0.39
N LEU A 114 5.60 4.66 -0.29
CA LEU A 114 4.82 3.48 0.07
C LEU A 114 5.02 2.36 -0.93
N GLY A 115 5.19 1.17 -0.41
CA GLY A 115 5.20 -0.06 -1.20
C GLY A 115 4.04 -0.96 -0.79
N ILE A 116 3.39 -1.54 -1.77
CA ILE A 116 2.28 -2.47 -1.59
C ILE A 116 2.64 -3.81 -2.24
N PHE A 117 2.62 -4.86 -1.44
CA PHE A 117 2.73 -6.22 -1.92
C PHE A 117 1.33 -6.83 -2.01
N SER A 118 0.88 -7.08 -3.23
CA SER A 118 -0.43 -7.63 -3.55
C SER A 118 -0.35 -9.12 -3.79
N ALA A 119 -1.28 -9.87 -3.20
CA ALA A 119 -1.43 -11.29 -3.38
C ALA A 119 -2.91 -11.68 -3.46
N SER A 120 -3.22 -12.78 -4.10
CA SER A 120 -4.58 -13.30 -4.25
C SER A 120 -4.86 -14.42 -3.26
N ARG A 121 -6.11 -14.59 -2.86
CA ARG A 121 -6.57 -15.79 -2.15
C ARG A 121 -6.92 -16.95 -3.11
N ASN A 122 -7.08 -16.65 -4.39
CA ASN A 122 -7.48 -17.61 -5.40
C ASN A 122 -6.29 -18.02 -6.28
N ASN A 123 -6.11 -19.30 -6.53
CA ASN A 123 -5.06 -19.86 -7.39
C ASN A 123 -5.58 -20.47 -8.70
N SER A 124 -6.88 -20.45 -8.93
CA SER A 124 -7.51 -21.13 -10.08
C SER A 124 -8.28 -20.18 -11.02
N ASN A 125 -8.29 -18.87 -10.73
CA ASN A 125 -9.02 -17.92 -11.56
C ASN A 125 -8.30 -17.69 -12.88
N ILE A 126 -8.97 -17.92 -13.99
CA ILE A 126 -8.45 -17.82 -15.38
C ILE A 126 -7.93 -16.39 -15.67
N LEU A 127 -8.66 -15.37 -15.21
CA LEU A 127 -8.25 -13.98 -15.43
C LEU A 127 -6.95 -13.65 -14.70
N MET A 128 -6.74 -14.21 -13.49
CA MET A 128 -5.47 -14.04 -12.75
C MET A 128 -4.30 -14.65 -13.51
N TRP A 129 -4.48 -15.84 -14.08
CA TRP A 129 -3.47 -16.51 -14.89
C TRP A 129 -3.19 -15.75 -16.19
N SER A 130 -4.22 -15.21 -16.82
CA SER A 130 -4.09 -14.42 -18.04
C SER A 130 -3.35 -13.10 -17.78
N HIS A 131 -3.77 -12.32 -16.78
CA HIS A 131 -3.26 -10.97 -16.55
C HIS A 131 -1.89 -10.93 -15.84
N TYR A 132 -1.65 -11.87 -14.92
CA TYR A 132 -0.51 -11.78 -14.00
C TYR A 132 0.51 -12.91 -14.13
N ALA A 133 0.21 -13.96 -14.90
CA ALA A 133 1.10 -15.10 -15.10
C ALA A 133 1.43 -15.31 -16.60
N GLY A 134 1.73 -14.23 -17.32
CA GLY A 134 2.19 -14.31 -18.70
C GLY A 134 1.25 -15.09 -19.62
N GLN A 135 -0.06 -14.82 -19.57
CA GLN A 135 -1.05 -15.53 -20.40
C GLN A 135 -0.98 -17.07 -20.22
N HIS A 136 -0.98 -17.50 -18.97
CA HIS A 136 -0.92 -18.92 -18.56
C HIS A 136 0.43 -19.64 -18.75
N THR A 137 1.50 -18.93 -19.18
CA THR A 137 2.85 -19.50 -19.32
C THR A 137 3.73 -19.29 -18.07
N GLY A 138 3.24 -18.54 -17.09
CA GLY A 138 3.96 -18.22 -15.87
C GLY A 138 3.63 -19.13 -14.70
N ILE A 139 3.89 -18.63 -13.51
CA ILE A 139 3.70 -19.35 -12.26
C ILE A 139 2.87 -18.58 -11.23
N ALA A 140 2.37 -19.30 -10.23
CA ALA A 140 1.93 -18.71 -8.97
C ALA A 140 2.64 -19.42 -7.82
N PHE A 141 3.30 -18.67 -6.93
CA PHE A 141 3.81 -19.23 -5.70
C PHE A 141 2.89 -18.93 -4.52
N SER A 142 2.84 -19.86 -3.57
CA SER A 142 2.03 -19.69 -2.37
C SER A 142 2.88 -19.43 -1.14
N PHE A 143 2.29 -18.71 -0.19
CA PHE A 143 2.87 -18.43 1.13
C PHE A 143 1.76 -18.28 2.17
N ASN A 144 2.12 -18.31 3.45
CA ASN A 144 1.19 -18.03 4.54
C ASN A 144 1.31 -16.56 4.99
N SER A 145 0.18 -15.88 5.14
CA SER A 145 0.15 -14.48 5.61
C SER A 145 0.67 -14.29 7.03
N ASP A 146 0.70 -15.35 7.83
CA ASP A 146 1.19 -15.41 9.20
C ASP A 146 2.67 -15.85 9.30
N ASN A 147 3.36 -16.03 8.16
CA ASN A 147 4.80 -16.27 8.14
C ASN A 147 5.54 -15.12 8.85
N GLU A 148 6.56 -15.46 9.63
CA GLU A 148 7.38 -14.50 10.39
C GLU A 148 7.92 -13.37 9.53
N PHE A 149 8.28 -13.66 8.28
CA PHE A 149 8.78 -12.65 7.36
C PHE A 149 7.80 -11.48 7.18
N PHE A 150 6.50 -11.77 7.03
CA PHE A 150 5.47 -10.74 6.83
C PHE A 150 4.99 -10.08 8.14
N ASN A 151 5.39 -10.62 9.28
CA ASN A 151 4.94 -10.17 10.61
C ASN A 151 6.07 -9.57 11.45
N LYS A 152 7.17 -9.16 10.84
CA LYS A 152 8.33 -8.58 11.53
C LYS A 152 8.04 -7.24 12.18
N ILE A 153 7.12 -6.46 11.62
CA ILE A 153 6.73 -5.16 12.18
C ILE A 153 5.51 -5.36 13.07
N PRO A 154 5.57 -5.02 14.35
CA PRO A 154 4.46 -5.14 15.29
C PRO A 154 3.42 -4.00 15.12
N ASP A 155 2.99 -3.74 13.89
CA ASP A 155 2.04 -2.69 13.54
C ASP A 155 0.90 -3.30 12.71
N ASP A 156 -0.32 -2.95 13.05
CA ASP A 156 -1.51 -3.38 12.30
C ASP A 156 -1.50 -2.93 10.84
N MET A 157 -0.82 -1.84 10.52
CA MET A 157 -0.65 -1.40 9.14
C MET A 157 0.26 -2.33 8.33
N ALA A 158 1.21 -2.99 8.99
CA ALA A 158 2.12 -3.97 8.40
C ALA A 158 1.54 -5.40 8.44
N ARG A 159 0.25 -5.54 8.22
CA ARG A 159 -0.47 -6.81 8.12
C ARG A 159 -1.17 -6.94 6.79
N PHE A 160 -1.35 -8.17 6.32
CA PHE A 160 -2.19 -8.41 5.16
C PHE A 160 -3.63 -8.04 5.45
N LYS A 161 -4.16 -7.09 4.71
CA LYS A 161 -5.56 -6.67 4.76
C LYS A 161 -6.25 -7.01 3.45
N LYS A 162 -7.52 -7.44 3.55
CA LYS A 162 -8.36 -7.72 2.39
C LYS A 162 -8.74 -6.43 1.68
N VAL A 163 -8.66 -6.41 0.35
CA VAL A 163 -9.16 -5.31 -0.47
C VAL A 163 -10.69 -5.33 -0.48
N LYS A 164 -11.26 -4.14 -0.31
CA LYS A 164 -12.71 -3.90 -0.39
C LYS A 164 -13.06 -3.44 -1.81
N TYR A 165 -14.06 -4.08 -2.41
CA TYR A 165 -14.45 -3.80 -3.80
C TYR A 165 -15.74 -2.99 -3.85
N TYR A 166 -15.76 -1.94 -4.69
CA TYR A 166 -16.88 -1.03 -4.81
C TYR A 166 -17.29 -0.83 -6.27
N ARG A 167 -18.60 -0.82 -6.57
CA ARG A 167 -19.13 -0.50 -7.90
C ARG A 167 -18.94 0.97 -8.27
N ARG A 168 -18.91 1.83 -7.28
CA ARG A 168 -18.62 3.26 -7.45
C ARG A 168 -17.48 3.61 -6.51
N ARG A 169 -16.56 4.48 -6.93
CA ARG A 169 -15.49 4.94 -6.06
C ARG A 169 -16.06 5.46 -4.75
N PRO A 170 -15.52 5.03 -3.61
CA PRO A 170 -15.88 5.61 -2.33
C PRO A 170 -15.64 7.11 -2.38
N LYS A 171 -16.67 7.86 -2.03
CA LYS A 171 -16.54 9.30 -1.84
C LYS A 171 -15.75 9.55 -0.58
N ARG A 172 -14.74 10.40 -0.64
CA ARG A 172 -13.94 10.81 0.51
C ARG A 172 -13.97 12.32 0.64
N VAL A 173 -14.04 12.80 1.86
CA VAL A 173 -13.77 14.20 2.16
C VAL A 173 -12.26 14.43 2.06
N ALA A 174 -11.86 15.65 1.67
CA ALA A 174 -10.45 15.96 1.44
C ALA A 174 -9.57 15.69 2.67
N GLU A 175 -10.11 15.87 3.86
CA GLU A 175 -9.44 15.63 5.13
C GLU A 175 -9.09 14.16 5.36
N LYS A 176 -9.86 13.25 4.80
CA LYS A 176 -9.63 11.79 4.86
C LYS A 176 -9.01 11.23 3.57
N PHE A 177 -8.47 12.10 2.72
CA PHE A 177 -7.84 11.67 1.47
C PHE A 177 -6.67 10.71 1.70
N ILE A 178 -5.91 10.92 2.79
CA ILE A 178 -4.73 10.09 3.14
C ILE A 178 -5.09 9.05 4.20
N ASP A 179 -6.33 8.63 4.28
CA ASP A 179 -6.70 7.49 5.10
C ASP A 179 -6.09 6.21 4.48
N ALA A 180 -5.44 5.39 5.31
CA ALA A 180 -4.84 4.13 4.87
C ALA A 180 -5.84 3.21 4.14
N GLU A 181 -7.13 3.34 4.40
CA GLU A 181 -8.17 2.55 3.71
C GLU A 181 -8.19 2.75 2.19
N ILE A 182 -7.72 3.89 1.67
CA ILE A 182 -7.67 4.11 0.22
C ILE A 182 -6.82 3.07 -0.50
N PHE A 183 -5.75 2.61 0.17
CA PHE A 183 -4.84 1.60 -0.37
C PHE A 183 -5.42 0.18 -0.36
N PHE A 184 -6.56 -0.01 0.30
CA PHE A 184 -7.27 -1.28 0.40
C PHE A 184 -8.66 -1.23 -0.26
N THR A 185 -8.84 -0.34 -1.23
CA THR A 185 -10.09 -0.19 -1.99
C THR A 185 -9.81 -0.29 -3.48
N LYS A 186 -10.69 -1.01 -4.22
CA LYS A 186 -10.55 -1.24 -5.66
C LYS A 186 -11.93 -1.27 -6.35
N SER A 187 -11.96 -1.11 -7.68
CA SER A 187 -13.20 -1.28 -8.44
C SER A 187 -13.73 -2.72 -8.33
N LYS A 188 -15.06 -2.84 -8.32
CA LYS A 188 -15.77 -4.13 -8.33
C LYS A 188 -15.39 -5.01 -9.52
N ASP A 189 -14.97 -4.43 -10.62
CA ASP A 189 -14.54 -5.14 -11.82
C ASP A 189 -13.31 -6.02 -11.57
N TRP A 190 -12.51 -5.71 -10.54
CA TRP A 190 -11.33 -6.45 -10.10
C TRP A 190 -11.61 -7.43 -8.96
N GLU A 191 -12.87 -7.66 -8.54
CA GLU A 191 -13.20 -8.53 -7.40
C GLU A 191 -12.74 -9.98 -7.60
N TYR A 192 -12.60 -10.43 -8.84
CA TYR A 192 -12.08 -11.76 -9.17
C TYR A 192 -10.65 -11.99 -8.67
N GLU A 193 -9.87 -10.94 -8.39
CA GLU A 193 -8.52 -11.04 -7.82
C GLU A 193 -8.53 -11.54 -6.38
N GLN A 194 -9.61 -11.34 -5.62
CA GLN A 194 -9.70 -11.65 -4.19
C GLN A 194 -8.44 -11.19 -3.43
N GLU A 195 -8.07 -9.94 -3.66
CA GLU A 195 -6.77 -9.37 -3.33
C GLU A 195 -6.62 -9.13 -1.82
N PHE A 196 -5.43 -9.43 -1.33
CA PHE A 196 -4.91 -9.04 -0.03
C PHE A 196 -3.64 -8.21 -0.23
N ARG A 197 -3.50 -7.14 0.51
CA ARG A 197 -2.35 -6.23 0.44
C ARG A 197 -1.62 -6.16 1.76
N LEU A 198 -0.29 -6.18 1.69
CA LEU A 198 0.62 -5.78 2.76
C LEU A 198 1.24 -4.45 2.34
N MET A 199 1.07 -3.42 3.16
CA MET A 199 1.59 -2.09 2.90
C MET A 199 2.76 -1.79 3.82
N LEU A 200 3.87 -1.31 3.26
CA LEU A 200 5.07 -0.95 4.00
C LEU A 200 5.65 0.38 3.49
N PRO A 201 6.24 1.19 4.37
CA PRO A 201 7.07 2.31 3.94
C PRO A 201 8.33 1.79 3.21
N LEU A 202 8.69 2.39 2.08
CA LEU A 202 9.90 2.08 1.31
C LEU A 202 11.16 2.80 1.81
N VAL A 203 11.11 3.38 2.99
CA VAL A 203 12.27 3.97 3.64
C VAL A 203 13.14 2.89 4.28
N LYS A 204 14.44 3.21 4.52
CA LYS A 204 15.38 2.31 5.17
C LYS A 204 14.78 1.76 6.46
N GLN A 205 14.52 0.46 6.50
CA GLN A 205 13.84 -0.18 7.63
C GLN A 205 14.74 -1.20 8.32
N LYS A 206 14.65 -1.25 9.62
CA LYS A 206 15.35 -2.23 10.47
C LYS A 206 14.95 -3.68 10.17
N TYR A 207 13.73 -3.90 9.68
CA TYR A 207 13.13 -5.23 9.60
C TYR A 207 13.23 -5.91 8.22
N TYR A 208 13.43 -5.13 7.16
CA TYR A 208 13.49 -5.64 5.79
C TYR A 208 14.79 -5.26 5.11
N ILE A 209 15.36 -6.20 4.37
CA ILE A 209 16.56 -5.99 3.57
C ILE A 209 16.09 -5.62 2.16
N TRP A 210 16.18 -4.32 1.85
CA TRP A 210 15.91 -3.81 0.51
C TRP A 210 17.12 -4.00 -0.39
N GLU A 211 16.88 -4.40 -1.63
CA GLU A 211 17.95 -4.47 -2.62
C GLU A 211 18.46 -3.07 -2.95
N PRO A 212 19.80 -2.87 -3.04
CA PRO A 212 20.37 -1.59 -3.43
C PRO A 212 19.89 -1.19 -4.83
N GLY A 213 19.33 0.01 -4.97
CA GLY A 213 18.79 0.51 -6.24
C GLY A 213 17.47 -0.16 -6.69
N GLY A 214 16.98 -1.14 -5.97
CA GLY A 214 15.72 -1.81 -6.24
C GLY A 214 14.54 -1.07 -5.63
N ASN A 215 13.72 -0.44 -6.47
CA ASN A 215 12.51 0.26 -6.06
C ASN A 215 11.50 -0.71 -5.41
N GLY A 216 11.61 -0.89 -4.10
CA GLY A 216 10.72 -1.75 -3.33
C GLY A 216 11.00 -3.26 -3.44
N VAL A 217 12.14 -3.70 -3.96
CA VAL A 217 12.52 -5.11 -3.99
C VAL A 217 13.15 -5.52 -2.66
N CYS A 218 12.63 -6.59 -2.07
CA CYS A 218 13.01 -7.07 -0.75
C CYS A 218 13.38 -8.56 -0.79
N LYS A 219 14.50 -8.92 -0.16
CA LYS A 219 14.88 -10.33 0.02
C LYS A 219 13.93 -11.06 0.95
N ILE A 220 13.55 -12.28 0.56
CA ILE A 220 12.75 -13.17 1.41
C ILE A 220 13.52 -14.49 1.68
N PRO A 221 13.32 -15.12 2.86
CA PRO A 221 13.81 -16.47 3.10
C PRO A 221 13.13 -17.47 2.13
N LYS A 222 13.86 -18.46 1.65
CA LYS A 222 13.28 -19.55 0.82
C LYS A 222 12.11 -20.25 1.52
N THR A 223 12.16 -20.36 2.85
CA THR A 223 11.13 -20.95 3.70
C THR A 223 9.81 -20.15 3.71
N THR A 224 9.81 -18.94 3.17
CA THR A 224 8.57 -18.14 2.99
C THR A 224 7.68 -18.72 1.90
N ILE A 225 8.25 -19.43 0.91
CA ILE A 225 7.53 -20.00 -0.23
C ILE A 225 7.11 -21.43 0.13
N ASN A 226 5.81 -21.70 0.12
CA ASN A 226 5.26 -23.01 0.47
C ASN A 226 5.13 -23.95 -0.74
N SER A 227 4.70 -23.43 -1.88
CA SER A 227 4.53 -24.21 -3.11
C SER A 227 4.57 -23.32 -4.34
N ILE A 228 4.86 -23.92 -5.48
CA ILE A 228 4.85 -23.31 -6.80
C ILE A 228 3.81 -24.06 -7.65
N ILE A 229 3.00 -23.31 -8.38
CA ILE A 229 2.00 -23.80 -9.31
C ILE A 229 2.37 -23.27 -10.68
N PHE A 230 2.49 -24.15 -11.64
CA PHE A 230 2.78 -23.78 -13.02
C PHE A 230 1.48 -23.49 -13.78
N GLY A 231 1.52 -22.55 -14.69
CA GLY A 231 0.44 -22.30 -15.61
C GLY A 231 0.23 -23.49 -16.57
N CYS A 232 -0.96 -23.61 -17.11
CA CYS A 232 -1.30 -24.77 -17.97
C CYS A 232 -0.61 -24.75 -19.34
N MET A 233 0.08 -23.66 -19.67
CA MET A 233 0.84 -23.49 -20.92
C MET A 233 2.36 -23.34 -20.65
N CYS A 234 2.82 -23.69 -19.43
CA CYS A 234 4.25 -23.73 -19.09
C CYS A 234 4.97 -24.92 -19.73
#